data_31f4f067bfdde326ca4ef189a3ce4ef6
#
_entry.id   31f4f067bfdde326ca4ef189a3ce4ef6
#
_cell.length_a   1.000
_cell.length_b   1.000
_cell.length_c   1.000
_cell.angle_alpha   90.00
_cell.angle_beta   90.00
_cell.angle_gamma   90.00
#
_symmetry.space_group_name_H-M   'P 1'
#
loop_
_entity.id
_entity.type
_entity.pdbx_description
1 polymer ?
#
loop_
_entity_poly.entity_id
_entity_poly.type
_entity_poly.pdbx_seq_one_letter_code
_entity_poly.pdbx_strand_id
1 'polypeptide(L)'
;MKPYPILIFALSCMLAGCSHTKVILPSQKESTARQELERFVRQLVDDFNGGDPVVLKRNHHIPFARVMSPEVEWWDDPVRPLVDYTKLRATGWDRSVVNKIEVIYAAPKKGITRLNFSRMTKDGKVLLTTDAFYFVTKINGKWGIAAMFIGADNLPLD
;
A
#
# COMPACT_ATOMS: atom_id res chain seq x y z
N MET A 1 -53.28 60.57 32.57
CA MET A 1 -52.64 59.27 32.59
C MET A 1 -52.46 58.82 31.14
N LYS A 2 -51.20 58.77 30.64
CA LYS A 2 -50.87 58.36 29.29
C LYS A 2 -50.26 56.95 29.36
N PRO A 3 -50.67 56.01 28.54
CA PRO A 3 -50.05 54.66 28.50
C PRO A 3 -48.73 54.70 27.70
N TYR A 4 -47.70 54.06 28.21
CA TYR A 4 -46.42 53.81 27.53
C TYR A 4 -46.52 52.59 26.60
N PRO A 5 -45.93 52.65 25.37
CA PRO A 5 -45.89 51.48 24.52
C PRO A 5 -44.76 50.53 24.96
N ILE A 6 -45.09 49.27 25.07
CA ILE A 6 -44.15 48.16 25.34
C ILE A 6 -43.40 47.87 24.04
N LEU A 7 -42.08 48.11 24.07
CA LEU A 7 -41.16 47.78 22.97
C LEU A 7 -40.81 46.27 23.06
N ILE A 8 -41.34 45.46 22.14
CA ILE A 8 -41.00 44.06 22.04
C ILE A 8 -39.68 43.96 21.26
N PHE A 9 -38.60 43.61 21.95
CA PHE A 9 -37.34 43.23 21.30
C PHE A 9 -37.47 41.82 20.74
N ALA A 10 -37.55 41.71 19.43
CA ALA A 10 -37.41 40.42 18.73
C ALA A 10 -35.97 39.98 18.71
N LEU A 11 -35.64 39.01 19.56
CA LEU A 11 -34.31 38.35 19.59
C LEU A 11 -34.19 37.41 18.40
N SER A 12 -33.51 37.89 17.33
CA SER A 12 -33.20 37.07 16.15
C SER A 12 -32.13 36.04 16.51
N CYS A 13 -32.53 34.80 16.75
CA CYS A 13 -31.62 33.67 16.87
C CYS A 13 -31.02 33.37 15.50
N MET A 14 -29.77 33.81 15.28
CA MET A 14 -28.93 33.31 14.18
C MET A 14 -28.62 31.85 14.43
N LEU A 15 -29.29 30.96 13.72
CA LEU A 15 -28.93 29.55 13.63
C LEU A 15 -27.60 29.43 12.86
N ALA A 16 -26.49 29.40 13.60
CA ALA A 16 -25.22 28.99 13.05
C ALA A 16 -25.35 27.54 12.54
N GLY A 17 -25.43 27.39 11.23
CA GLY A 17 -25.44 26.09 10.56
C GLY A 17 -24.13 25.37 10.83
N CYS A 18 -24.09 24.49 11.84
CA CYS A 18 -23.01 23.54 11.99
C CYS A 18 -23.00 22.62 10.76
N SER A 19 -22.08 22.86 9.84
CA SER A 19 -21.77 21.92 8.77
C SER A 19 -21.25 20.64 9.41
N HIS A 20 -22.14 19.66 9.60
CA HIS A 20 -21.76 18.32 10.06
C HIS A 20 -21.00 17.64 8.91
N THR A 21 -19.69 17.66 8.96
CA THR A 21 -18.85 16.82 8.10
C THR A 21 -19.23 15.36 8.38
N LYS A 22 -19.99 14.73 7.49
CA LYS A 22 -20.40 13.34 7.62
C LYS A 22 -19.16 12.45 7.50
N VAL A 23 -18.65 11.96 8.61
CA VAL A 23 -17.59 10.95 8.63
C VAL A 23 -18.18 9.65 8.07
N ILE A 24 -17.78 9.28 6.84
CA ILE A 24 -18.18 8.02 6.23
C ILE A 24 -17.24 6.94 6.80
N LEU A 25 -17.77 6.09 7.67
CA LEU A 25 -17.06 4.93 8.17
C LEU A 25 -16.94 3.86 7.05
N PRO A 26 -15.79 3.15 6.96
CA PRO A 26 -15.62 2.05 6.02
C PRO A 26 -16.69 0.98 6.22
N SER A 27 -17.17 0.38 5.13
CA SER A 27 -18.07 -0.77 5.23
C SER A 27 -17.33 -1.97 5.86
N GLN A 28 -18.10 -2.92 6.45
CA GLN A 28 -17.51 -4.15 7.01
C GLN A 28 -16.63 -4.89 5.96
N LYS A 29 -17.05 -4.94 4.70
CA LYS A 29 -16.30 -5.59 3.61
C LYS A 29 -15.00 -4.85 3.28
N GLU A 30 -15.02 -3.52 3.34
CA GLU A 30 -13.84 -2.68 3.14
C GLU A 30 -12.84 -2.83 4.29
N SER A 31 -13.33 -2.86 5.52
CA SER A 31 -12.50 -3.12 6.71
C SER A 31 -11.81 -4.49 6.63
N THR A 32 -12.52 -5.53 6.21
CA THR A 32 -11.96 -6.88 6.01
C THR A 32 -10.90 -6.87 4.90
N ALA A 33 -11.21 -6.24 3.75
CA ALA A 33 -10.26 -6.16 2.64
C ALA A 33 -8.97 -5.42 3.03
N ARG A 34 -9.07 -4.36 3.84
CA ARG A 34 -7.92 -3.61 4.37
C ARG A 34 -7.00 -4.50 5.20
N GLN A 35 -7.56 -5.29 6.12
CA GLN A 35 -6.80 -6.23 6.95
C GLN A 35 -6.14 -7.35 6.11
N GLU A 36 -6.86 -7.86 5.11
CA GLU A 36 -6.31 -8.86 4.20
C GLU A 36 -5.13 -8.32 3.38
N LEU A 37 -5.23 -7.08 2.87
CA LEU A 37 -4.16 -6.43 2.12
C LEU A 37 -2.92 -6.16 2.98
N GLU A 38 -3.09 -5.73 4.22
CA GLU A 38 -1.96 -5.55 5.14
C GLU A 38 -1.24 -6.87 5.41
N ARG A 39 -1.99 -7.95 5.68
CA ARG A 39 -1.40 -9.29 5.86
C ARG A 39 -0.70 -9.79 4.59
N PHE A 40 -1.29 -9.54 3.42
CA PHE A 40 -0.70 -9.89 2.13
C PHE A 40 0.67 -9.21 1.93
N VAL A 41 0.78 -7.90 2.24
CA VAL A 41 2.05 -7.17 2.08
C VAL A 41 3.10 -7.65 3.09
N ARG A 42 2.72 -8.01 4.33
CA ARG A 42 3.65 -8.60 5.30
C ARG A 42 4.19 -9.94 4.80
N GLN A 43 3.28 -10.82 4.34
CA GLN A 43 3.66 -12.12 3.78
C GLN A 43 4.56 -11.97 2.54
N LEU A 44 4.29 -10.98 1.67
CA LEU A 44 5.14 -10.68 0.52
C LEU A 44 6.59 -10.38 0.94
N VAL A 45 6.80 -9.61 2.02
CA VAL A 45 8.14 -9.29 2.52
C VAL A 45 8.80 -10.53 3.15
N ASP A 46 8.04 -11.34 3.86
CA ASP A 46 8.55 -12.60 4.44
C ASP A 46 8.97 -13.57 3.32
N ASP A 47 8.15 -13.73 2.28
CA ASP A 47 8.45 -14.55 1.11
C ASP A 47 9.67 -14.02 0.33
N PHE A 48 9.80 -12.69 0.21
CA PHE A 48 10.98 -12.05 -0.37
C PHE A 48 12.25 -12.36 0.43
N ASN A 49 12.18 -12.23 1.74
CA ASN A 49 13.30 -12.51 2.65
C ASN A 49 13.69 -14.00 2.66
N GLY A 50 12.74 -14.88 2.40
CA GLY A 50 12.99 -16.32 2.26
C GLY A 50 13.91 -16.67 1.10
N GLY A 51 14.03 -15.80 0.09
CA GLY A 51 14.96 -15.96 -1.03
C GLY A 51 14.60 -17.07 -2.00
N ASP A 52 13.38 -17.58 -1.98
CA ASP A 52 12.86 -18.57 -2.92
C ASP A 52 12.05 -17.88 -4.02
N PRO A 53 12.55 -17.85 -5.28
CA PRO A 53 11.87 -17.18 -6.38
C PRO A 53 10.52 -17.80 -6.74
N VAL A 54 10.32 -19.10 -6.46
CA VAL A 54 9.06 -19.80 -6.71
C VAL A 54 7.99 -19.35 -5.70
N VAL A 55 8.37 -19.22 -4.43
CA VAL A 55 7.48 -18.74 -3.37
C VAL A 55 7.10 -17.28 -3.63
N LEU A 56 8.08 -16.44 -3.93
CA LEU A 56 7.85 -15.01 -4.22
C LEU A 56 6.90 -14.83 -5.41
N LYS A 57 7.04 -15.63 -6.47
CA LYS A 57 6.20 -15.55 -7.66
C LYS A 57 4.72 -15.79 -7.36
N ARG A 58 4.37 -16.55 -6.34
CA ARG A 58 2.99 -16.82 -5.94
C ARG A 58 2.22 -15.56 -5.49
N ASN A 59 2.94 -14.50 -5.18
CA ASN A 59 2.38 -13.20 -4.78
C ASN A 59 2.07 -12.27 -5.98
N HIS A 60 2.27 -12.74 -7.21
CA HIS A 60 2.07 -11.97 -8.43
C HIS A 60 1.05 -12.63 -9.34
N HIS A 61 0.27 -11.82 -10.04
CA HIS A 61 -0.51 -12.27 -11.19
C HIS A 61 0.34 -12.09 -12.44
N ILE A 62 0.51 -13.13 -13.24
CA ILE A 62 1.24 -13.06 -14.49
C ILE A 62 0.22 -12.96 -15.64
N PRO A 63 0.28 -11.95 -16.53
CA PRO A 63 1.25 -10.87 -16.57
C PRO A 63 1.01 -9.78 -15.51
N PHE A 64 2.07 -9.00 -15.17
CA PHE A 64 1.95 -7.80 -14.35
C PHE A 64 2.88 -6.68 -14.87
N ALA A 65 2.56 -5.42 -14.51
CA ALA A 65 3.39 -4.27 -14.83
C ALA A 65 4.39 -3.98 -13.69
N ARG A 66 5.65 -3.70 -14.05
CA ARG A 66 6.70 -3.29 -13.12
C ARG A 66 7.28 -1.94 -13.54
N VAL A 67 7.38 -0.99 -12.61
CA VAL A 67 8.00 0.32 -12.82
C VAL A 67 9.11 0.49 -11.78
N MET A 68 10.35 0.31 -12.22
CA MET A 68 11.56 0.46 -11.39
C MET A 68 12.58 1.38 -12.08
N SER A 69 12.30 1.77 -13.30
CA SER A 69 13.03 2.73 -14.12
C SER A 69 11.99 3.66 -14.78
N PRO A 70 12.38 4.66 -15.57
CA PRO A 70 11.43 5.47 -16.33
C PRO A 70 10.53 4.67 -17.27
N GLU A 71 10.90 3.44 -17.60
CA GLU A 71 10.13 2.56 -18.49
C GLU A 71 9.24 1.61 -17.72
N VAL A 72 8.09 1.28 -18.32
CA VAL A 72 7.18 0.24 -17.80
C VAL A 72 7.61 -1.09 -18.40
N GLU A 73 7.98 -2.00 -17.52
CA GLU A 73 8.30 -3.37 -17.89
C GLU A 73 7.08 -4.26 -17.72
N TRP A 74 6.73 -5.02 -18.77
CA TRP A 74 5.72 -6.06 -18.70
C TRP A 74 6.37 -7.40 -18.37
N TRP A 75 5.90 -8.02 -17.29
CA TRP A 75 6.35 -9.32 -16.86
C TRP A 75 5.28 -10.34 -17.22
N ASP A 76 5.45 -10.98 -18.37
CA ASP A 76 4.52 -11.94 -18.95
C ASP A 76 5.08 -13.37 -19.00
N ASP A 77 6.38 -13.54 -18.79
CA ASP A 77 7.03 -14.84 -18.73
C ASP A 77 6.87 -15.50 -17.34
N PRO A 78 6.08 -16.61 -17.25
CA PRO A 78 5.90 -17.31 -15.99
C PRO A 78 7.15 -18.08 -15.53
N VAL A 79 8.17 -18.25 -16.38
CA VAL A 79 9.41 -18.97 -16.04
C VAL A 79 10.48 -18.02 -15.51
N ARG A 80 10.57 -16.82 -16.04
CA ARG A 80 11.55 -15.80 -15.63
C ARG A 80 11.45 -15.51 -14.13
N PRO A 81 12.55 -15.58 -13.34
CA PRO A 81 12.53 -15.27 -11.92
C PRO A 81 12.34 -13.76 -11.70
N LEU A 82 11.50 -13.38 -10.74
CA LEU A 82 11.20 -11.97 -10.41
C LEU A 82 12.39 -11.23 -9.80
N VAL A 83 13.32 -11.97 -9.17
CA VAL A 83 14.49 -11.45 -8.47
C VAL A 83 15.65 -12.39 -8.69
N ASP A 84 16.80 -11.84 -9.07
CA ASP A 84 18.08 -12.53 -9.02
C ASP A 84 18.68 -12.39 -7.61
N TYR A 85 18.40 -13.38 -6.76
CA TYR A 85 18.89 -13.36 -5.38
C TYR A 85 20.42 -13.47 -5.28
N THR A 86 21.11 -13.98 -6.31
CA THR A 86 22.57 -14.01 -6.34
C THR A 86 23.13 -12.60 -6.48
N LYS A 87 22.62 -11.84 -7.45
CA LYS A 87 22.98 -10.43 -7.61
C LYS A 87 22.57 -9.60 -6.40
N LEU A 88 21.34 -9.81 -5.87
CA LEU A 88 20.88 -9.08 -4.70
C LEU A 88 21.79 -9.28 -3.49
N ARG A 89 22.20 -10.52 -3.20
CA ARG A 89 23.13 -10.83 -2.10
C ARG A 89 24.53 -10.27 -2.33
N ALA A 90 24.97 -10.17 -3.58
CA ALA A 90 26.26 -9.55 -3.92
C ALA A 90 26.33 -8.06 -3.55
N THR A 91 25.18 -7.38 -3.38
CA THR A 91 25.12 -6.00 -2.85
C THR A 91 25.33 -5.90 -1.34
N GLY A 92 25.46 -7.02 -0.64
CA GLY A 92 25.49 -7.10 0.82
C GLY A 92 24.11 -7.25 1.46
N TRP A 93 23.04 -7.38 0.66
CA TRP A 93 21.68 -7.57 1.18
C TRP A 93 21.58 -8.92 1.93
N ASP A 94 21.03 -8.86 3.13
CA ASP A 94 20.67 -9.99 3.98
C ASP A 94 19.17 -10.13 4.12
N ARG A 95 18.49 -9.03 4.42
CA ARG A 95 17.03 -8.97 4.59
C ARG A 95 16.44 -7.61 4.28
N SER A 96 15.14 -7.59 4.06
CA SER A 96 14.34 -6.37 4.01
C SER A 96 13.47 -6.26 5.27
N VAL A 97 13.37 -5.05 5.83
CA VAL A 97 12.60 -4.76 7.05
C VAL A 97 11.46 -3.83 6.70
N VAL A 98 10.26 -4.19 7.14
CA VAL A 98 9.07 -3.34 7.00
C VAL A 98 9.18 -2.18 7.98
N ASN A 99 9.21 -0.95 7.48
CA ASN A 99 9.13 0.25 8.30
C ASN A 99 7.67 0.68 8.49
N LYS A 100 6.88 0.68 7.39
CA LYS A 100 5.47 1.06 7.41
C LYS A 100 4.70 0.36 6.27
N ILE A 101 3.50 -0.10 6.55
CA ILE A 101 2.51 -0.49 5.55
C ILE A 101 1.34 0.47 5.64
N GLU A 102 0.89 0.96 4.48
CA GLU A 102 -0.28 1.82 4.36
C GLU A 102 -1.20 1.25 3.28
N VAL A 103 -2.43 0.94 3.64
CA VAL A 103 -3.46 0.56 2.67
C VAL A 103 -4.15 1.84 2.22
N ILE A 104 -3.78 2.32 1.03
CA ILE A 104 -4.29 3.57 0.44
C ILE A 104 -5.75 3.39 0.01
N TYR A 105 -6.04 2.27 -0.64
CA TYR A 105 -7.37 1.93 -1.10
C TYR A 105 -7.66 0.45 -0.83
N ALA A 106 -8.87 0.13 -0.39
CA ALA A 106 -9.32 -1.23 -0.16
C ALA A 106 -10.75 -1.43 -0.69
N ALA A 107 -10.92 -2.48 -1.47
CA ALA A 107 -12.22 -3.00 -1.91
C ALA A 107 -12.14 -4.53 -1.90
N PRO A 108 -13.29 -5.25 -1.94
CA PRO A 108 -13.30 -6.72 -1.80
C PRO A 108 -12.44 -7.51 -2.79
N LYS A 109 -12.13 -6.92 -3.96
CA LYS A 109 -11.37 -7.60 -5.03
C LYS A 109 -10.17 -6.81 -5.55
N LYS A 110 -9.88 -5.62 -5.03
CA LYS A 110 -8.74 -4.79 -5.45
C LYS A 110 -8.31 -3.84 -4.36
N GLY A 111 -7.04 -3.47 -4.37
CA GLY A 111 -6.49 -2.51 -3.43
C GLY A 111 -5.22 -1.85 -3.94
N ILE A 112 -4.84 -0.78 -3.26
CA ILE A 112 -3.56 -0.09 -3.45
C ILE A 112 -2.90 -0.02 -2.09
N THR A 113 -1.64 -0.48 -2.02
CA THR A 113 -0.84 -0.45 -0.81
C THR A 113 0.47 0.27 -1.05
N ARG A 114 0.97 0.95 -0.02
CA ARG A 114 2.32 1.49 0.06
C ARG A 114 3.08 0.75 1.14
N LEU A 115 4.25 0.24 0.79
CA LEU A 115 5.21 -0.35 1.69
C LEU A 115 6.43 0.54 1.76
N ASN A 116 6.73 1.12 2.92
CA ASN A 116 8.06 1.68 3.20
C ASN A 116 8.92 0.59 3.83
N PHE A 117 10.08 0.30 3.24
CA PHE A 117 10.98 -0.75 3.70
C PHE A 117 12.44 -0.33 3.62
N SER A 118 13.27 -1.00 4.41
CA SER A 118 14.72 -0.85 4.37
C SER A 118 15.37 -2.17 3.99
N ARG A 119 16.36 -2.12 3.10
CA ARG A 119 17.29 -3.24 2.86
C ARG A 119 18.45 -3.17 3.83
N MET A 120 18.78 -4.28 4.44
CA MET A 120 19.76 -4.38 5.50
C MET A 120 20.84 -5.39 5.15
N THR A 121 22.05 -5.11 5.59
CA THR A 121 23.14 -6.10 5.67
C THR A 121 22.96 -7.01 6.89
N LYS A 122 23.74 -8.08 6.97
CA LYS A 122 23.72 -9.02 8.08
C LYS A 122 24.10 -8.39 9.43
N ASP A 123 25.01 -7.43 9.42
CA ASP A 123 25.45 -6.64 10.59
C ASP A 123 24.51 -5.48 10.94
N GLY A 124 23.39 -5.33 10.20
CA GLY A 124 22.34 -4.37 10.50
C GLY A 124 22.52 -2.98 9.89
N LYS A 125 23.51 -2.80 8.98
CA LYS A 125 23.65 -1.55 8.23
C LYS A 125 22.52 -1.40 7.21
N VAL A 126 21.94 -0.21 7.12
CA VAL A 126 20.95 0.13 6.10
C VAL A 126 21.64 0.37 4.76
N LEU A 127 21.27 -0.39 3.74
CA LEU A 127 21.75 -0.21 2.36
C LEU A 127 20.86 0.79 1.61
N LEU A 128 19.56 0.73 1.86
CA LEU A 128 18.54 1.51 1.16
C LEU A 128 17.27 1.58 2.00
N THR A 129 16.60 2.73 1.97
CA THR A 129 15.20 2.87 2.41
C THR A 129 14.40 3.48 1.28
N THR A 130 13.28 2.87 0.93
CA THR A 130 12.43 3.32 -0.18
C THR A 130 10.98 2.91 0.01
N ASP A 131 10.13 3.40 -0.88
CA ASP A 131 8.72 3.04 -0.98
C ASP A 131 8.46 2.11 -2.17
N ALA A 132 7.58 1.15 -1.97
CA ALA A 132 6.96 0.38 -3.04
C ALA A 132 5.45 0.60 -3.02
N PHE A 133 4.85 0.77 -4.19
CA PHE A 133 3.42 0.83 -4.37
C PHE A 133 2.96 -0.41 -5.11
N TYR A 134 1.98 -1.11 -4.56
CA TYR A 134 1.40 -2.30 -5.15
C TYR A 134 -0.06 -2.07 -5.50
N PHE A 135 -0.41 -2.36 -6.76
CA PHE A 135 -1.77 -2.49 -7.23
C PHE A 135 -2.13 -3.98 -7.14
N VAL A 136 -2.98 -4.31 -6.18
CA VAL A 136 -3.28 -5.68 -5.82
C VAL A 136 -4.70 -6.04 -6.24
N THR A 137 -4.88 -7.22 -6.80
CA THR A 137 -6.20 -7.75 -7.17
C THR A 137 -6.43 -9.12 -6.55
N LYS A 138 -7.71 -9.50 -6.38
CA LYS A 138 -8.11 -10.80 -5.83
C LYS A 138 -8.75 -11.63 -6.93
N ILE A 139 -8.03 -12.63 -7.45
CA ILE A 139 -8.49 -13.55 -8.49
C ILE A 139 -8.67 -14.93 -7.87
N ASN A 140 -9.83 -15.56 -8.05
CA ASN A 140 -10.15 -16.87 -7.47
C ASN A 140 -9.90 -16.94 -5.95
N GLY A 141 -10.23 -15.86 -5.24
CA GLY A 141 -10.05 -15.76 -3.79
C GLY A 141 -8.63 -15.45 -3.31
N LYS A 142 -7.64 -15.37 -4.20
CA LYS A 142 -6.24 -15.13 -3.88
C LYS A 142 -5.82 -13.73 -4.28
N TRP A 143 -5.20 -13.00 -3.33
CA TRP A 143 -4.55 -11.72 -3.60
C TRP A 143 -3.25 -11.92 -4.39
N GLY A 144 -2.97 -11.01 -5.32
CA GLY A 144 -1.74 -10.98 -6.09
C GLY A 144 -1.48 -9.58 -6.66
N ILE A 145 -0.21 -9.26 -6.88
CA ILE A 145 0.23 -8.00 -7.47
C ILE A 145 -0.09 -8.02 -8.96
N ALA A 146 -0.84 -7.06 -9.43
CA ALA A 146 -1.14 -6.82 -10.85
C ALA A 146 -0.25 -5.72 -11.45
N ALA A 147 0.23 -4.78 -10.61
CA ALA A 147 1.24 -3.80 -10.99
C ALA A 147 2.02 -3.35 -9.74
N MET A 148 3.27 -2.95 -9.92
CA MET A 148 4.08 -2.39 -8.87
C MET A 148 4.95 -1.22 -9.37
N PHE A 149 5.20 -0.28 -8.46
CA PHE A 149 6.16 0.81 -8.62
C PHE A 149 7.11 0.80 -7.42
N ILE A 150 8.41 0.93 -7.65
CA ILE A 150 9.40 1.05 -6.57
C ILE A 150 10.15 2.37 -6.75
N GLY A 151 10.16 3.19 -5.69
CA GLY A 151 10.64 4.57 -5.73
C GLY A 151 12.15 4.76 -5.78
N ALA A 152 12.94 3.68 -5.72
CA ALA A 152 14.39 3.77 -5.86
C ALA A 152 14.81 3.38 -7.28
N ASP A 153 15.55 4.28 -7.92
CA ASP A 153 16.20 3.98 -9.19
C ASP A 153 17.33 2.97 -8.97
N ASN A 154 17.56 2.11 -9.96
CA ASN A 154 18.67 1.15 -10.01
C ASN A 154 18.70 0.12 -8.85
N LEU A 155 17.53 -0.36 -8.44
CA LEU A 155 17.50 -1.51 -7.53
C LEU A 155 18.03 -2.75 -8.27
N PRO A 156 19.10 -3.40 -7.74
CA PRO A 156 19.62 -4.63 -8.35
C PRO A 156 18.66 -5.79 -8.03
N LEU A 157 17.63 -5.95 -8.82
CA LEU A 157 16.69 -7.08 -8.75
C LEU A 157 16.88 -8.08 -9.89
N ASP A 158 17.56 -7.65 -10.95
CA ASP A 158 17.78 -8.43 -12.18
C ASP A 158 19.24 -8.77 -12.40
#